data_5fdc7b94c78f3dba53d7c11a6b70dce8
#
_entry.id   5fdc7b94c78f3dba53d7c11a6b70dce8
#
_cell.length_a   1.000
_cell.length_b   1.000
_cell.length_c   1.000
_cell.angle_alpha   90.00
_cell.angle_beta   90.00
_cell.angle_gamma   90.00
#
_symmetry.space_group_name_H-M   'P 1'
#
loop_
_entity.id
_entity.type
_entity.pdbx_description
1 polymer ?
#
loop_
_entity_poly.entity_id
_entity_poly.type
_entity_poly.pdbx_seq_one_letter_code
_entity_poly.pdbx_strand_id
1 'polypeptide(L)'
;VHRDDIRPLSRYDDVNVQGSVNVCEAARKHGINKIVFTSSVAIYGFAAADTDESGQPNYFNDYGRTKYLAEQVYKEWQAEDPENRTLVIVRPTVIFGEGNRGNVFNLLKQIASRRFVMFGNGQNKKSMAYVENVAAFLEYSLSFKPGLHIYNYIDKPDFDMNTLVSEARKTLFGKNNVGLRLPAFLGMAIGYFADVVSKLTGKTLPVSSIRVKKFMGTTQFASSVGKTGFVPPV
;
A
#
# COMPACT_ATOMS: atom_id res chain seq x y z
N VAL A 1 5.44 11.61 -3.02
CA VAL A 1 5.94 10.48 -3.82
C VAL A 1 5.24 9.20 -3.35
N HIS A 2 4.60 8.45 -4.26
CA HIS A 2 3.76 7.27 -3.96
C HIS A 2 4.27 5.95 -4.60
N ARG A 3 5.38 6.02 -5.36
CA ARG A 3 6.00 4.86 -6.01
C ARG A 3 7.28 4.49 -5.27
N ASP A 4 7.73 3.25 -5.39
CA ASP A 4 8.93 2.73 -4.71
C ASP A 4 10.19 2.66 -5.61
N ASP A 5 10.12 3.28 -6.80
CA ASP A 5 11.17 3.26 -7.83
C ASP A 5 11.63 4.67 -8.28
N ILE A 6 11.43 5.69 -7.46
CA ILE A 6 11.76 7.09 -7.80
C ILE A 6 13.27 7.35 -7.65
N ARG A 7 13.81 8.16 -8.57
CA ARG A 7 15.19 8.64 -8.56
C ARG A 7 15.24 10.15 -8.80
N PRO A 8 16.16 10.91 -8.21
CA PRO A 8 17.10 10.47 -7.17
C PRO A 8 16.38 10.11 -5.86
N LEU A 9 17.03 9.36 -4.96
CA LEU A 9 16.43 8.91 -3.68
C LEU A 9 16.08 10.08 -2.75
N SER A 10 16.86 11.18 -2.78
CA SER A 10 16.57 12.41 -2.01
C SER A 10 15.16 12.93 -2.21
N ARG A 11 14.57 12.68 -3.40
CA ARG A 11 13.20 13.12 -3.71
C ARG A 11 12.14 12.55 -2.78
N TYR A 12 12.40 11.40 -2.15
CA TYR A 12 11.49 10.88 -1.13
C TYR A 12 11.50 11.77 0.13
N ASP A 13 12.67 12.18 0.59
CA ASP A 13 12.82 13.06 1.75
C ASP A 13 12.29 14.45 1.45
N ASP A 14 12.65 15.02 0.29
CA ASP A 14 12.22 16.37 -0.13
C ASP A 14 10.70 16.49 -0.19
N VAL A 15 10.02 15.48 -0.80
CA VAL A 15 8.57 15.56 -1.03
C VAL A 15 7.77 15.02 0.16
N ASN A 16 8.15 13.88 0.73
CA ASN A 16 7.34 13.24 1.77
C ASN A 16 7.63 13.83 3.16
N VAL A 17 8.90 14.07 3.50
CA VAL A 17 9.26 14.56 4.84
C VAL A 17 9.24 16.09 4.87
N GLN A 18 10.06 16.77 4.03
CA GLN A 18 10.09 18.23 4.00
C GLN A 18 8.73 18.80 3.59
N GLY A 19 8.03 18.15 2.65
CA GLY A 19 6.66 18.53 2.28
C GLY A 19 5.70 18.47 3.47
N SER A 20 5.83 17.50 4.38
CA SER A 20 5.03 17.44 5.60
C SER A 20 5.37 18.57 6.57
N VAL A 21 6.65 18.92 6.71
CA VAL A 21 7.08 20.09 7.50
C VAL A 21 6.42 21.36 6.96
N ASN A 22 6.49 21.59 5.66
CA ASN A 22 5.88 22.78 5.02
C ASN A 22 4.35 22.84 5.21
N VAL A 23 3.68 21.68 5.17
CA VAL A 23 2.22 21.59 5.45
C VAL A 23 1.93 21.96 6.90
N CYS A 24 2.71 21.45 7.87
CA CYS A 24 2.54 21.80 9.27
C CYS A 24 2.82 23.28 9.56
N GLU A 25 3.83 23.88 8.92
CA GLU A 25 4.11 25.32 9.01
C GLU A 25 2.96 26.16 8.45
N ALA A 26 2.43 25.78 7.29
CA ALA A 26 1.26 26.44 6.71
C ALA A 26 0.03 26.27 7.62
N ALA A 27 -0.20 25.10 8.20
CA ALA A 27 -1.29 24.88 9.14
C ALA A 27 -1.19 25.79 10.37
N ARG A 28 0.01 25.93 10.97
CA ARG A 28 0.25 26.87 12.09
C ARG A 28 -0.04 28.32 11.68
N LYS A 29 0.49 28.73 10.53
CA LYS A 29 0.35 30.10 10.03
C LYS A 29 -1.10 30.50 9.76
N HIS A 30 -1.93 29.55 9.30
CA HIS A 30 -3.31 29.81 8.90
C HIS A 30 -4.35 29.33 9.91
N GLY A 31 -3.93 28.91 11.10
CA GLY A 31 -4.85 28.45 12.15
C GLY A 31 -5.63 27.18 11.79
N ILE A 32 -5.05 26.34 10.93
CA ILE A 32 -5.66 25.06 10.57
C ILE A 32 -5.45 24.08 11.73
N ASN A 33 -6.54 23.53 12.22
CA ASN A 33 -6.54 22.62 13.37
C ASN A 33 -6.87 21.17 13.01
N LYS A 34 -7.03 20.84 11.71
CA LYS A 34 -7.32 19.47 11.26
C LYS A 34 -6.47 19.09 10.05
N ILE A 35 -5.75 17.98 10.18
CA ILE A 35 -4.97 17.37 9.08
C ILE A 35 -5.39 15.91 8.92
N VAL A 36 -5.71 15.51 7.70
CA VAL A 36 -5.89 14.10 7.29
C VAL A 36 -4.74 13.72 6.38
N PHE A 37 -3.90 12.80 6.84
CA PHE A 37 -2.69 12.37 6.13
C PHE A 37 -2.84 10.95 5.59
N THR A 38 -2.70 10.79 4.28
CA THR A 38 -2.64 9.48 3.64
C THR A 38 -1.21 8.94 3.71
N SER A 39 -0.98 8.03 4.66
CA SER A 39 0.25 7.25 4.82
C SER A 39 0.20 5.97 3.97
N SER A 40 0.72 4.85 4.47
CA SER A 40 0.68 3.55 3.80
C SER A 40 1.04 2.43 4.78
N VAL A 41 0.49 1.23 4.59
CA VAL A 41 0.97 0.00 5.27
C VAL A 41 2.41 -0.37 4.89
N ALA A 42 3.00 0.29 3.88
CA ALA A 42 4.42 0.09 3.52
C ALA A 42 5.40 0.40 4.66
N ILE A 43 4.97 1.15 5.68
CA ILE A 43 5.75 1.39 6.91
C ILE A 43 6.05 0.10 7.68
N TYR A 44 5.18 -0.92 7.60
CA TYR A 44 5.34 -2.19 8.29
C TYR A 44 6.27 -3.17 7.56
N GLY A 45 6.59 -2.92 6.30
CA GLY A 45 7.45 -3.79 5.50
C GLY A 45 6.84 -5.19 5.29
N PHE A 46 7.61 -6.22 5.60
CA PHE A 46 7.16 -7.62 5.60
C PHE A 46 6.60 -7.99 6.99
N ALA A 47 5.47 -7.43 7.33
CA ALA A 47 4.81 -7.67 8.60
C ALA A 47 4.17 -9.08 8.68
N ALA A 48 3.91 -9.52 9.90
CA ALA A 48 3.08 -10.71 10.13
C ALA A 48 1.65 -10.49 9.60
N ALA A 49 0.96 -11.59 9.27
CA ALA A 49 -0.44 -11.50 8.89
C ALA A 49 -1.27 -10.87 10.02
N ASP A 50 -2.31 -10.12 9.63
CA ASP A 50 -3.20 -9.42 10.55
C ASP A 50 -2.53 -8.35 11.44
N THR A 51 -1.36 -7.81 11.03
CA THR A 51 -0.77 -6.64 11.68
C THR A 51 -1.76 -5.47 11.62
N ASP A 52 -2.10 -4.94 12.78
CA ASP A 52 -2.98 -3.78 12.97
C ASP A 52 -2.19 -2.46 13.13
N GLU A 53 -2.86 -1.41 13.57
CA GLU A 53 -2.29 -0.07 13.75
C GLU A 53 -1.20 0.01 14.82
N SER A 54 -1.13 -0.97 15.74
CA SER A 54 -0.10 -1.08 16.79
C SER A 54 1.20 -1.69 16.28
N GLY A 55 1.20 -2.23 15.04
CA GLY A 55 2.36 -2.83 14.42
C GLY A 55 3.56 -1.89 14.36
N GLN A 56 4.75 -2.43 14.69
CA GLN A 56 5.98 -1.64 14.68
C GLN A 56 6.47 -1.35 13.26
N PRO A 57 6.99 -0.15 13.00
CA PRO A 57 7.58 0.18 11.70
C PRO A 57 8.78 -0.72 11.39
N ASN A 58 8.77 -1.33 10.20
CA ASN A 58 9.85 -2.18 9.71
C ASN A 58 9.96 -2.06 8.18
N TYR A 59 10.06 -0.82 7.72
CA TYR A 59 10.10 -0.51 6.29
C TYR A 59 11.34 -1.10 5.61
N PHE A 60 11.20 -1.56 4.35
CA PHE A 60 12.29 -2.14 3.56
C PHE A 60 12.72 -1.25 2.38
N ASN A 61 12.11 -0.08 2.21
CA ASN A 61 12.44 0.88 1.15
C ASN A 61 12.22 2.33 1.59
N ASP A 62 12.75 3.29 0.82
CA ASP A 62 12.64 4.72 1.12
C ASP A 62 11.19 5.24 1.10
N TYR A 63 10.31 4.63 0.33
CA TYR A 63 8.89 4.99 0.36
C TYR A 63 8.27 4.73 1.73
N GLY A 64 8.40 3.53 2.27
CA GLY A 64 7.91 3.20 3.62
C GLY A 64 8.59 4.04 4.70
N ARG A 65 9.92 4.20 4.61
CA ARG A 65 10.71 5.03 5.53
C ARG A 65 10.18 6.47 5.58
N THR A 66 10.05 7.12 4.44
CA THR A 66 9.64 8.53 4.40
C THR A 66 8.16 8.74 4.71
N LYS A 67 7.29 7.75 4.44
CA LYS A 67 5.91 7.80 4.94
C LYS A 67 5.86 7.75 6.47
N TYR A 68 6.66 6.88 7.09
CA TYR A 68 6.77 6.83 8.55
C TYR A 68 7.34 8.13 9.14
N LEU A 69 8.40 8.69 8.55
CA LEU A 69 8.98 9.96 9.02
C LEU A 69 7.97 11.11 8.88
N ALA A 70 7.20 11.14 7.80
CA ALA A 70 6.12 12.12 7.63
C ALA A 70 5.04 11.98 8.72
N GLU A 71 4.68 10.74 9.11
CA GLU A 71 3.77 10.54 10.24
C GLU A 71 4.30 11.16 11.54
N GLN A 72 5.63 11.08 11.80
CA GLN A 72 6.22 11.68 13.01
C GLN A 72 6.09 13.20 12.95
N VAL A 73 6.38 13.86 11.82
CA VAL A 73 6.22 15.31 11.65
C VAL A 73 4.79 15.75 11.95
N TYR A 74 3.79 15.04 11.43
CA TYR A 74 2.38 15.35 11.72
C TYR A 74 2.00 15.09 13.17
N LYS A 75 2.52 14.04 13.80
CA LYS A 75 2.29 13.74 15.22
C LYS A 75 2.86 14.83 16.12
N GLU A 76 4.06 15.32 15.81
CA GLU A 76 4.66 16.45 16.53
C GLU A 76 3.77 17.71 16.42
N TRP A 77 3.28 18.02 15.21
CA TRP A 77 2.34 19.12 15.02
C TRP A 77 1.06 18.94 15.85
N GLN A 78 0.49 17.75 15.90
CA GLN A 78 -0.73 17.49 16.69
C GLN A 78 -0.44 17.62 18.20
N ALA A 79 0.71 17.15 18.67
CA ALA A 79 1.11 17.18 20.08
C ALA A 79 1.36 18.61 20.64
N GLU A 80 1.55 19.62 19.78
CA GLU A 80 1.66 21.02 20.21
C GLU A 80 0.36 21.59 20.80
N ASP A 81 -0.81 21.06 20.38
CA ASP A 81 -2.12 21.47 20.87
C ASP A 81 -3.12 20.30 20.77
N PRO A 82 -2.96 19.27 21.61
CA PRO A 82 -3.68 18.01 21.48
C PRO A 82 -5.20 18.14 21.72
N GLU A 83 -5.63 19.15 22.46
CA GLU A 83 -7.04 19.39 22.79
C GLU A 83 -7.82 20.07 21.64
N ASN A 84 -7.13 20.76 20.74
CA ASN A 84 -7.78 21.49 19.66
C ASN A 84 -7.42 20.94 18.28
N ARG A 85 -6.29 20.23 18.12
CA ARG A 85 -5.85 19.67 16.84
C ARG A 85 -6.31 18.26 16.61
N THR A 86 -6.81 18.00 15.41
CA THR A 86 -7.17 16.67 14.92
C THR A 86 -6.13 16.22 13.90
N LEU A 87 -5.48 15.09 14.15
CA LEU A 87 -4.66 14.42 13.14
C LEU A 87 -5.24 13.04 12.85
N VAL A 88 -5.62 12.80 11.60
CA VAL A 88 -6.01 11.47 11.12
C VAL A 88 -4.94 10.94 10.19
N ILE A 89 -4.32 9.82 10.55
CA ILE A 89 -3.36 9.10 9.72
C ILE A 89 -4.07 7.87 9.16
N VAL A 90 -4.25 7.84 7.85
CA VAL A 90 -4.80 6.67 7.16
C VAL A 90 -3.67 5.93 6.45
N ARG A 91 -3.51 4.64 6.73
CA ARG A 91 -2.52 3.74 6.12
C ARG A 91 -3.22 2.75 5.19
N PRO A 92 -3.50 3.15 3.93
CA PRO A 92 -4.14 2.24 3.00
C PRO A 92 -3.22 1.08 2.63
N THR A 93 -3.82 -0.05 2.32
CA THR A 93 -3.18 -1.18 1.65
C THR A 93 -3.02 -0.89 0.15
N VAL A 94 -2.91 -1.91 -0.70
CA VAL A 94 -2.83 -1.70 -2.15
C VAL A 94 -4.14 -1.11 -2.66
N ILE A 95 -4.13 0.17 -3.03
CA ILE A 95 -5.30 0.84 -3.59
C ILE A 95 -5.51 0.39 -5.04
N PHE A 96 -6.76 0.09 -5.40
CA PHE A 96 -7.18 -0.22 -6.77
C PHE A 96 -8.49 0.51 -7.10
N GLY A 97 -8.81 0.60 -8.38
CA GLY A 97 -10.02 1.25 -8.87
C GLY A 97 -9.78 1.92 -10.21
N GLU A 98 -10.79 2.60 -10.73
CA GLU A 98 -10.71 3.31 -12.00
C GLU A 98 -9.60 4.38 -11.98
N GLY A 99 -8.91 4.52 -13.10
CA GLY A 99 -7.81 5.48 -13.25
C GLY A 99 -6.50 5.11 -12.52
N ASN A 100 -6.51 4.15 -11.60
CA ASN A 100 -5.30 3.73 -10.88
C ASN A 100 -4.48 2.74 -11.71
N ARG A 101 -3.27 3.12 -12.11
CA ARG A 101 -2.31 2.27 -12.86
C ARG A 101 -1.27 1.61 -11.94
N GLY A 102 -1.68 1.24 -10.73
CA GLY A 102 -0.83 0.60 -9.72
C GLY A 102 -0.62 -0.92 -9.93
N ASN A 103 -0.30 -1.61 -8.83
CA ASN A 103 0.05 -3.03 -8.85
C ASN A 103 -1.10 -3.95 -9.30
N VAL A 104 -2.34 -3.65 -8.87
CA VAL A 104 -3.52 -4.43 -9.26
C VAL A 104 -3.80 -4.27 -10.76
N PHE A 105 -3.71 -3.04 -11.29
CA PHE A 105 -3.82 -2.79 -12.74
C PHE A 105 -2.78 -3.59 -13.53
N ASN A 106 -1.53 -3.61 -13.10
CA ASN A 106 -0.47 -4.36 -13.77
C ASN A 106 -0.72 -5.87 -13.73
N LEU A 107 -1.25 -6.39 -12.61
CA LEU A 107 -1.67 -7.79 -12.51
C LEU A 107 -2.81 -8.10 -13.50
N LEU A 108 -3.87 -7.31 -13.50
CA LEU A 108 -5.01 -7.48 -14.41
C LEU A 108 -4.58 -7.37 -15.88
N LYS A 109 -3.67 -6.43 -16.20
CA LYS A 109 -3.09 -6.30 -17.55
C LYS A 109 -2.31 -7.55 -17.98
N GLN A 110 -1.54 -8.16 -17.07
CA GLN A 110 -0.84 -9.42 -17.36
C GLN A 110 -1.83 -10.57 -17.59
N ILE A 111 -2.88 -10.66 -16.79
CA ILE A 111 -3.95 -11.66 -16.97
C ILE A 111 -4.64 -11.44 -18.32
N ALA A 112 -5.08 -10.22 -18.61
CA ALA A 112 -5.76 -9.86 -19.86
C ALA A 112 -4.92 -10.15 -21.11
N SER A 113 -3.61 -9.91 -21.05
CA SER A 113 -2.67 -10.22 -22.13
C SER A 113 -2.29 -11.69 -22.23
N ARG A 114 -2.85 -12.57 -21.37
CA ARG A 114 -2.54 -14.01 -21.27
C ARG A 114 -1.06 -14.32 -20.96
N ARG A 115 -0.33 -13.36 -20.41
CA ARG A 115 1.11 -13.49 -20.03
C ARG A 115 1.29 -13.76 -18.55
N PHE A 116 0.21 -13.86 -17.79
CA PHE A 116 0.28 -14.12 -16.36
C PHE A 116 0.71 -15.56 -16.08
N VAL A 117 1.65 -15.70 -15.14
CA VAL A 117 2.10 -16.98 -14.61
C VAL A 117 2.00 -16.94 -13.09
N MET A 118 1.28 -17.90 -12.51
CA MET A 118 1.21 -18.08 -11.06
C MET A 118 2.47 -18.77 -10.57
N PHE A 119 3.16 -18.17 -9.60
CA PHE A 119 4.28 -18.80 -8.88
C PHE A 119 3.81 -19.28 -7.51
N GLY A 120 4.14 -20.53 -7.16
CA GLY A 120 3.75 -21.14 -5.90
C GLY A 120 2.30 -21.64 -5.86
N ASN A 121 1.76 -21.84 -4.65
CA ASN A 121 0.42 -22.41 -4.46
C ASN A 121 -0.72 -21.39 -4.59
N GLY A 122 -0.42 -20.08 -4.60
CA GLY A 122 -1.39 -19.00 -4.73
C GLY A 122 -2.32 -18.80 -3.53
N GLN A 123 -2.01 -19.40 -2.37
CA GLN A 123 -2.79 -19.26 -1.13
C GLN A 123 -2.44 -17.99 -0.34
N ASN A 124 -1.41 -17.27 -0.78
CA ASN A 124 -1.02 -16.00 -0.17
C ASN A 124 -2.12 -14.96 -0.33
N LYS A 125 -2.55 -14.39 0.79
CA LYS A 125 -3.62 -13.38 0.84
C LYS A 125 -3.08 -11.97 0.62
N LYS A 126 -3.94 -11.13 0.03
CA LYS A 126 -3.65 -9.72 -0.24
C LYS A 126 -4.78 -8.86 0.31
N SER A 127 -4.46 -8.01 1.27
CA SER A 127 -5.35 -6.91 1.64
C SER A 127 -5.32 -5.85 0.56
N MET A 128 -6.49 -5.40 0.14
CA MET A 128 -6.66 -4.38 -0.88
C MET A 128 -7.66 -3.33 -0.41
N ALA A 129 -7.65 -2.16 -1.04
CA ALA A 129 -8.54 -1.06 -0.76
C ALA A 129 -9.10 -0.47 -2.06
N TYR A 130 -10.41 -0.38 -2.19
CA TYR A 130 -11.04 0.25 -3.34
C TYR A 130 -10.97 1.77 -3.20
N VAL A 131 -10.61 2.45 -4.29
CA VAL A 131 -10.26 3.88 -4.25
C VAL A 131 -11.41 4.76 -3.74
N GLU A 132 -12.66 4.46 -4.14
CA GLU A 132 -13.83 5.23 -3.69
C GLU A 132 -14.10 5.04 -2.20
N ASN A 133 -13.93 3.83 -1.67
CA ASN A 133 -14.05 3.55 -0.24
C ASN A 133 -12.99 4.29 0.57
N VAL A 134 -11.73 4.34 0.06
CA VAL A 134 -10.66 5.14 0.69
C VAL A 134 -11.02 6.61 0.69
N ALA A 135 -11.49 7.17 -0.44
CA ALA A 135 -11.90 8.56 -0.55
C ALA A 135 -13.05 8.91 0.42
N ALA A 136 -14.06 8.05 0.47
CA ALA A 136 -15.18 8.20 1.39
C ALA A 136 -14.73 8.16 2.87
N PHE A 137 -13.77 7.29 3.22
CA PHE A 137 -13.23 7.27 4.59
C PHE A 137 -12.42 8.53 4.92
N LEU A 138 -11.64 9.04 3.97
CA LEU A 138 -10.92 10.31 4.17
C LEU A 138 -11.90 11.47 4.42
N GLU A 139 -13.01 11.54 3.67
CA GLU A 139 -14.08 12.51 3.89
C GLU A 139 -14.76 12.30 5.24
N TYR A 140 -15.16 11.07 5.56
CA TYR A 140 -15.75 10.72 6.86
C TYR A 140 -14.87 11.15 8.03
N SER A 141 -13.56 10.98 7.91
CA SER A 141 -12.59 11.33 8.95
C SER A 141 -12.53 12.84 9.26
N LEU A 142 -13.05 13.70 8.39
CA LEU A 142 -13.20 15.12 8.67
C LEU A 142 -14.16 15.42 9.82
N SER A 143 -15.04 14.49 10.16
CA SER A 143 -15.97 14.61 11.30
C SER A 143 -15.33 14.27 12.65
N PHE A 144 -14.10 13.72 12.68
CA PHE A 144 -13.46 13.27 13.92
C PHE A 144 -13.15 14.45 14.85
N LYS A 145 -13.26 14.19 16.14
CA LYS A 145 -12.94 15.15 17.21
C LYS A 145 -11.44 15.36 17.34
N PRO A 146 -10.99 16.43 18.04
CA PRO A 146 -9.57 16.61 18.35
C PRO A 146 -8.93 15.35 18.94
N GLY A 147 -7.66 15.14 18.56
CA GLY A 147 -6.90 13.97 18.97
C GLY A 147 -6.10 13.36 17.82
N LEU A 148 -5.35 12.30 18.15
CA LEU A 148 -4.60 11.49 17.21
C LEU A 148 -5.37 10.22 16.86
N HIS A 149 -5.66 10.05 15.58
CA HIS A 149 -6.40 8.91 15.02
C HIS A 149 -5.56 8.22 13.96
N ILE A 150 -5.33 6.92 14.11
CA ILE A 150 -4.51 6.13 13.16
C ILE A 150 -5.32 4.92 12.73
N TYR A 151 -5.42 4.70 11.41
CA TYR A 151 -6.16 3.59 10.83
C TYR A 151 -5.42 2.94 9.67
N ASN A 152 -5.31 1.61 9.69
CA ASN A 152 -5.08 0.87 8.47
C ASN A 152 -6.39 0.85 7.66
N TYR A 153 -6.33 1.11 6.35
CA TYR A 153 -7.53 1.04 5.52
C TYR A 153 -7.48 -0.18 4.60
N ILE A 154 -8.49 -1.03 4.73
CA ILE A 154 -8.59 -2.32 4.04
C ILE A 154 -10.06 -2.60 3.77
N ASP A 155 -10.41 -3.02 2.56
CA ASP A 155 -11.70 -3.62 2.27
C ASP A 155 -11.63 -5.14 2.47
N LYS A 156 -12.53 -5.68 3.25
CA LYS A 156 -12.66 -7.12 3.51
C LYS A 156 -13.74 -7.74 2.62
N PRO A 157 -13.61 -9.03 2.26
CA PRO A 157 -12.60 -9.99 2.69
C PRO A 157 -11.28 -9.89 1.92
N ASP A 158 -10.17 -10.34 2.54
CA ASP A 158 -8.89 -10.49 1.83
C ASP A 158 -8.97 -11.69 0.88
N PHE A 159 -8.67 -11.46 -0.39
CA PHE A 159 -8.60 -12.53 -1.38
C PHE A 159 -7.21 -13.19 -1.39
N ASP A 160 -7.18 -14.51 -1.55
CA ASP A 160 -5.96 -15.19 -1.97
C ASP A 160 -5.72 -15.00 -3.48
N MET A 161 -4.49 -15.25 -3.90
CA MET A 161 -4.11 -15.05 -5.31
C MET A 161 -4.84 -16.00 -6.27
N ASN A 162 -5.24 -17.19 -5.82
CA ASN A 162 -6.02 -18.11 -6.64
C ASN A 162 -7.40 -17.52 -6.95
N THR A 163 -8.10 -17.06 -5.90
CA THR A 163 -9.41 -16.45 -6.03
C THR A 163 -9.34 -15.19 -6.92
N LEU A 164 -8.41 -14.28 -6.61
CA LEU A 164 -8.26 -13.04 -7.38
C LEU A 164 -8.01 -13.30 -8.87
N VAL A 165 -7.09 -14.22 -9.19
CA VAL A 165 -6.74 -14.53 -10.58
C VAL A 165 -7.85 -15.30 -11.29
N SER A 166 -8.50 -16.26 -10.60
CA SER A 166 -9.59 -17.03 -11.22
C SER A 166 -10.81 -16.17 -11.51
N GLU A 167 -11.20 -15.27 -10.61
CA GLU A 167 -12.30 -14.33 -10.86
C GLU A 167 -11.99 -13.37 -12.02
N ALA A 168 -10.78 -12.81 -12.05
CA ALA A 168 -10.35 -11.98 -13.18
C ALA A 168 -10.40 -12.74 -14.52
N ARG A 169 -9.94 -14.00 -14.55
CA ARG A 169 -9.98 -14.84 -15.75
C ARG A 169 -11.40 -15.29 -16.12
N LYS A 170 -12.25 -15.53 -15.15
CA LYS A 170 -13.66 -15.84 -15.35
C LYS A 170 -14.38 -14.66 -16.02
N THR A 171 -14.17 -13.45 -15.53
CA THR A 171 -14.75 -12.23 -16.09
C THR A 171 -14.22 -11.95 -17.52
N LEU A 172 -12.91 -12.10 -17.73
CA LEU A 172 -12.30 -11.75 -19.02
C LEU A 172 -12.46 -12.84 -20.10
N PHE A 173 -12.52 -14.11 -19.70
CA PHE A 173 -12.41 -15.25 -20.66
C PHE A 173 -13.41 -16.36 -20.41
N GLY A 174 -14.28 -16.26 -19.40
CA GLY A 174 -15.18 -17.35 -18.99
C GLY A 174 -14.46 -18.57 -18.37
N LYS A 175 -13.18 -18.40 -17.91
CA LYS A 175 -12.34 -19.52 -17.43
C LYS A 175 -12.13 -19.45 -15.91
N ASN A 176 -12.72 -20.35 -15.16
CA ASN A 176 -12.57 -20.42 -13.71
C ASN A 176 -11.32 -21.24 -13.31
N ASN A 177 -10.13 -20.70 -13.60
CA ASN A 177 -8.84 -21.28 -13.21
C ASN A 177 -7.74 -20.21 -13.19
N VAL A 178 -6.58 -20.51 -12.60
CA VAL A 178 -5.44 -19.56 -12.52
C VAL A 178 -4.53 -19.57 -13.74
N GLY A 179 -4.73 -20.49 -14.70
CA GLY A 179 -3.87 -20.64 -15.88
C GLY A 179 -2.57 -21.37 -15.58
N LEU A 180 -1.46 -20.93 -16.21
CA LEU A 180 -0.14 -21.54 -16.02
C LEU A 180 0.35 -21.30 -14.58
N ARG A 181 0.78 -22.41 -13.94
CA ARG A 181 1.37 -22.38 -12.60
C ARG A 181 2.76 -23.00 -12.63
N LEU A 182 3.71 -22.31 -11.99
CA LEU A 182 5.07 -22.81 -11.81
C LEU A 182 5.40 -22.91 -10.31
N PRO A 183 6.26 -23.87 -9.92
CA PRO A 183 6.75 -23.96 -8.55
C PRO A 183 7.43 -22.66 -8.07
N ALA A 184 7.33 -22.36 -6.78
CA ALA A 184 7.87 -21.13 -6.18
C ALA A 184 9.38 -20.98 -6.42
N PHE A 185 10.14 -22.08 -6.35
CA PHE A 185 11.59 -22.06 -6.54
C PHE A 185 12.01 -21.61 -7.95
N LEU A 186 11.22 -21.95 -8.99
CA LEU A 186 11.47 -21.49 -10.35
C LEU A 186 11.24 -19.97 -10.46
N GLY A 187 10.21 -19.45 -9.81
CA GLY A 187 9.99 -18.01 -9.74
C GLY A 187 11.16 -17.27 -9.10
N MET A 188 11.68 -17.79 -7.98
CA MET A 188 12.84 -17.21 -7.31
C MET A 188 14.12 -17.32 -8.15
N ALA A 189 14.35 -18.46 -8.81
CA ALA A 189 15.51 -18.64 -9.71
C ALA A 189 15.49 -17.63 -10.86
N ILE A 190 14.33 -17.43 -11.50
CA ILE A 190 14.12 -16.41 -12.55
C ILE A 190 14.39 -15.01 -11.98
N GLY A 191 13.88 -14.71 -10.77
CA GLY A 191 14.09 -13.43 -10.11
C GLY A 191 15.57 -13.12 -9.85
N TYR A 192 16.33 -14.07 -9.29
CA TYR A 192 17.76 -13.92 -9.05
C TYR A 192 18.57 -13.79 -10.35
N PHE A 193 18.24 -14.58 -11.38
CA PHE A 193 18.87 -14.45 -12.69
C PHE A 193 18.65 -13.04 -13.27
N ALA A 194 17.42 -12.53 -13.19
CA ALA A 194 17.10 -11.18 -13.64
C ALA A 194 17.86 -10.09 -12.84
N ASP A 195 18.05 -10.28 -11.54
CA ASP A 195 18.86 -9.37 -10.71
C ASP A 195 20.33 -9.32 -11.16
N VAL A 196 20.92 -10.49 -11.47
CA VAL A 196 22.29 -10.57 -12.01
C VAL A 196 22.40 -9.84 -13.35
N VAL A 197 21.48 -10.12 -14.29
CA VAL A 197 21.45 -9.45 -15.59
C VAL A 197 21.27 -7.94 -15.45
N SER A 198 20.38 -7.52 -14.54
CA SER A 198 20.15 -6.09 -14.25
C SER A 198 21.43 -5.42 -13.73
N LYS A 199 22.17 -6.09 -12.84
CA LYS A 199 23.45 -5.60 -12.31
C LYS A 199 24.53 -5.49 -13.38
N LEU A 200 24.61 -6.48 -14.28
CA LEU A 200 25.61 -6.50 -15.35
C LEU A 200 25.31 -5.48 -16.47
N THR A 201 24.04 -5.28 -16.78
CA THR A 201 23.63 -4.40 -17.90
C THR A 201 23.30 -2.97 -17.48
N GLY A 202 23.19 -2.69 -16.17
CA GLY A 202 22.71 -1.41 -15.65
C GLY A 202 21.21 -1.12 -15.94
N LYS A 203 20.49 -2.08 -16.57
CA LYS A 203 19.06 -1.91 -16.93
C LYS A 203 18.16 -2.50 -15.87
N THR A 204 17.09 -1.78 -15.50
CA THR A 204 16.02 -2.31 -14.63
C THR A 204 15.12 -3.26 -15.41
N LEU A 205 15.09 -4.53 -14.99
CA LEU A 205 14.20 -5.53 -15.59
C LEU A 205 12.80 -5.52 -14.90
N PRO A 206 11.76 -5.95 -15.64
CA PRO A 206 10.39 -6.00 -15.09
C PRO A 206 10.22 -7.09 -14.00
N VAL A 207 11.13 -8.08 -13.96
CA VAL A 207 11.17 -9.15 -12.96
C VAL A 207 12.41 -8.95 -12.08
N SER A 208 12.29 -9.24 -10.77
CA SER A 208 13.41 -9.28 -9.80
C SER A 208 13.03 -10.21 -8.65
N SER A 209 14.04 -10.71 -7.91
CA SER A 209 13.80 -11.60 -6.77
C SER A 209 12.88 -10.96 -5.73
N ILE A 210 13.06 -9.68 -5.44
CA ILE A 210 12.21 -8.94 -4.49
C ILE A 210 10.76 -8.83 -4.98
N ARG A 211 10.54 -8.64 -6.28
CA ARG A 211 9.18 -8.58 -6.86
C ARG A 211 8.50 -9.94 -6.80
N VAL A 212 9.22 -11.03 -7.11
CA VAL A 212 8.70 -12.39 -6.97
C VAL A 212 8.39 -12.71 -5.50
N LYS A 213 9.28 -12.37 -4.57
CA LYS A 213 9.05 -12.54 -3.13
C LYS A 213 7.82 -11.76 -2.65
N LYS A 214 7.68 -10.49 -3.05
CA LYS A 214 6.49 -9.68 -2.74
C LYS A 214 5.21 -10.28 -3.32
N PHE A 215 5.26 -10.79 -4.56
CA PHE A 215 4.12 -11.43 -5.20
C PHE A 215 3.64 -12.67 -4.42
N MET A 216 4.57 -13.55 -4.05
CA MET A 216 4.27 -14.78 -3.31
C MET A 216 4.01 -14.56 -1.82
N GLY A 217 4.42 -13.42 -1.25
CA GLY A 217 4.23 -13.14 0.17
C GLY A 217 2.77 -12.80 0.51
N THR A 218 2.32 -13.17 1.70
CA THR A 218 1.07 -12.67 2.27
C THR A 218 1.28 -11.23 2.72
N THR A 219 0.35 -10.34 2.36
CA THR A 219 0.27 -8.95 2.81
C THR A 219 -1.14 -8.72 3.33
N GLN A 220 -1.42 -9.29 4.50
CA GLN A 220 -2.71 -9.26 5.16
C GLN A 220 -2.61 -8.40 6.41
N PHE A 221 -3.51 -7.45 6.55
CA PHE A 221 -3.54 -6.49 7.65
C PHE A 221 -4.89 -6.50 8.36
N ALA A 222 -4.89 -6.11 9.63
CA ALA A 222 -6.09 -5.80 10.39
C ALA A 222 -6.35 -4.28 10.38
N SER A 223 -7.59 -3.90 10.67
CA SER A 223 -8.05 -2.52 10.66
C SER A 223 -9.05 -2.26 11.77
N SER A 224 -8.91 -1.12 12.42
CA SER A 224 -9.88 -0.63 13.41
C SER A 224 -10.93 0.32 12.81
N VAL A 225 -10.96 0.54 11.49
CA VAL A 225 -11.96 1.41 10.81
C VAL A 225 -13.39 1.03 11.17
N GLY A 226 -13.72 -0.27 11.25
CA GLY A 226 -15.06 -0.72 11.63
C GLY A 226 -15.54 -0.26 13.01
N LYS A 227 -14.60 0.09 13.93
CA LYS A 227 -14.94 0.64 15.24
C LYS A 227 -15.40 2.11 15.18
N THR A 228 -15.19 2.80 14.06
CA THR A 228 -15.59 4.21 13.87
C THR A 228 -17.06 4.38 13.51
N GLY A 229 -17.75 3.31 13.13
CA GLY A 229 -19.08 3.36 12.53
C GLY A 229 -19.12 3.68 11.03
N PHE A 230 -17.96 3.82 10.40
CA PHE A 230 -17.88 4.02 8.95
C PHE A 230 -18.34 2.75 8.21
N VAL A 231 -19.21 2.96 7.21
CA VAL A 231 -19.65 1.91 6.28
C VAL A 231 -19.17 2.29 4.89
N PRO A 232 -18.36 1.43 4.23
CA PRO A 232 -17.92 1.69 2.86
C PRO A 232 -19.12 1.81 1.90
N PRO A 233 -19.09 2.73 0.92
CA PRO A 233 -20.20 2.90 -0.04
C PRO A 233 -20.29 1.76 -1.07
N VAL A 234 -19.21 0.99 -1.30
CA VAL A 234 -19.13 -0.09 -2.28
C VAL A 234 -18.56 -1.36 -1.67
#